data_b69a74e0062ad21b8ad4b5a046e4d6ff
#
_entry.id   b69a74e0062ad21b8ad4b5a046e4d6ff
#
_cell.length_a   1.000
_cell.length_b   1.000
_cell.length_c   1.000
_cell.angle_alpha   90.00
_cell.angle_beta   90.00
_cell.angle_gamma   90.00
#
_symmetry.space_group_name_H-M   'P 1'
#
loop_
_entity.id
_entity.type
_entity.pdbx_description
1 polymer ?
#
loop_
_entity_poly.entity_id
_entity_poly.type
_entity_poly.pdbx_seq_one_letter_code
_entity_poly.pdbx_strand_id
1 'polypeptide(L)'
;PGINSPRVQSWNVTVEQQLGSAWGVSAAYLGSHAERLWAPISLNPAIYMGLGPCTLRNGVTYPVCSTNANTNFRRELYQQNPTEAALIGGLDLHTDVGYQDYRGLKLSAQHRSTTGVSLNGSYTLSECKGTPTTNAFNQTSAGYTNPADPEVDAGYCDQDRKHLGSLNMGYQTPEFGNGVVRALASNWRL
;
A
#
# COMPACT_ATOMS: atom_id res chain seq x y z
N PRO A 1 -5.89 23.95 -14.81
CA PRO A 1 -5.95 22.48 -14.86
C PRO A 1 -6.53 21.99 -13.54
N GLY A 2 -7.64 21.26 -13.59
CA GLY A 2 -8.28 20.69 -12.41
C GLY A 2 -7.71 19.30 -12.14
N ILE A 3 -7.59 18.92 -10.86
CA ILE A 3 -7.31 17.56 -10.42
C ILE A 3 -8.65 16.83 -10.31
N ASN A 4 -8.75 15.63 -10.89
CA ASN A 4 -9.94 14.80 -10.76
C ASN A 4 -9.93 14.05 -9.43
N SER A 5 -11.11 13.71 -8.94
CA SER A 5 -11.23 12.84 -7.76
C SER A 5 -10.78 11.41 -8.09
N PRO A 6 -10.13 10.72 -7.15
CA PRO A 6 -9.84 9.30 -7.28
C PRO A 6 -11.10 8.49 -7.54
N ARG A 7 -10.98 7.47 -8.37
CA ARG A 7 -12.05 6.52 -8.68
C ARG A 7 -11.58 5.12 -8.36
N VAL A 8 -12.40 4.36 -7.62
CA VAL A 8 -12.11 2.98 -7.28
C VAL A 8 -13.25 2.10 -7.82
N GLN A 9 -12.87 1.06 -8.55
CA GLN A 9 -13.76 0.00 -8.99
C GLN A 9 -13.37 -1.27 -8.25
N SER A 10 -14.34 -1.93 -7.62
CA SER A 10 -14.10 -3.17 -6.88
C SER A 10 -15.10 -4.25 -7.33
N TRP A 11 -14.62 -5.48 -7.40
CA TRP A 11 -15.42 -6.64 -7.72
C TRP A 11 -15.02 -7.82 -6.88
N ASN A 12 -15.98 -8.72 -6.64
CA ASN A 12 -15.71 -9.99 -6.01
C ASN A 12 -16.61 -11.09 -6.60
N VAL A 13 -16.09 -12.31 -6.55
CA VAL A 13 -16.84 -13.52 -6.84
C VAL A 13 -16.56 -14.50 -5.72
N THR A 14 -17.62 -14.98 -5.06
CA THR A 14 -17.51 -15.91 -3.94
C THR A 14 -18.28 -17.18 -4.23
N VAL A 15 -17.65 -18.30 -3.97
CA VAL A 15 -18.27 -19.64 -3.98
C VAL A 15 -18.21 -20.18 -2.56
N GLU A 16 -19.38 -20.60 -2.07
CA GLU A 16 -19.52 -21.18 -0.74
C GLU A 16 -20.10 -22.58 -0.84
N GLN A 17 -19.58 -23.49 -0.02
CA GLN A 17 -20.04 -24.87 0.04
C GLN A 17 -20.12 -25.33 1.48
N GLN A 18 -21.26 -25.93 1.83
CA GLN A 18 -21.40 -26.62 3.08
C GLN A 18 -21.02 -28.11 2.90
N LEU A 19 -20.10 -28.60 3.74
CA LEU A 19 -19.63 -29.97 3.75
C LEU A 19 -20.16 -30.69 5.01
N GLY A 20 -21.16 -31.52 4.82
CA GLY A 20 -21.90 -32.13 5.92
C GLY A 20 -22.63 -31.09 6.79
N SER A 21 -22.83 -31.41 8.07
CA SER A 21 -23.57 -30.54 9.00
C SER A 21 -22.67 -29.53 9.77
N ALA A 22 -21.36 -29.73 9.75
CA ALA A 22 -20.44 -29.02 10.65
C ALA A 22 -19.45 -28.10 9.96
N TRP A 23 -19.15 -28.31 8.67
CA TRP A 23 -18.17 -27.53 7.92
C TRP A 23 -18.79 -26.63 6.88
N GLY A 24 -18.34 -25.37 6.85
CA GLY A 24 -18.55 -24.45 5.75
C GLY A 24 -17.20 -24.03 5.18
N VAL A 25 -17.07 -24.06 3.86
CA VAL A 25 -15.86 -23.59 3.16
C VAL A 25 -16.24 -22.55 2.11
N SER A 26 -15.37 -21.59 1.90
CA SER A 26 -15.56 -20.59 0.84
C SER A 26 -14.26 -20.24 0.15
N ALA A 27 -14.39 -19.88 -1.13
CA ALA A 27 -13.34 -19.31 -1.93
C ALA A 27 -13.86 -18.02 -2.57
N ALA A 28 -13.17 -16.91 -2.36
CA ALA A 28 -13.52 -15.60 -2.89
C ALA A 28 -12.36 -15.04 -3.72
N TYR A 29 -12.62 -14.66 -4.95
CA TYR A 29 -11.73 -13.84 -5.74
C TYR A 29 -12.12 -12.37 -5.56
N LEU A 30 -11.14 -11.54 -5.20
CA LEU A 30 -11.29 -10.12 -4.93
C LEU A 30 -10.43 -9.34 -5.93
N GLY A 31 -10.96 -8.26 -6.44
CA GLY A 31 -10.20 -7.35 -7.28
C GLY A 31 -10.60 -5.91 -7.06
N SER A 32 -9.66 -5.00 -7.20
CA SER A 32 -9.97 -3.59 -7.29
C SER A 32 -8.96 -2.88 -8.19
N HIS A 33 -9.45 -1.88 -8.90
CA HIS A 33 -8.68 -0.94 -9.70
C HIS A 33 -8.96 0.47 -9.19
N ALA A 34 -7.93 1.16 -8.76
CA ALA A 34 -7.97 2.56 -8.38
C ALA A 34 -7.22 3.39 -9.43
N GLU A 35 -7.87 4.40 -9.96
CA GLU A 35 -7.30 5.34 -10.91
C GLU A 35 -7.38 6.77 -10.38
N ARG A 36 -6.63 7.68 -10.99
CA ARG A 36 -6.59 9.10 -10.60
C ARG A 36 -6.15 9.29 -9.16
N LEU A 37 -5.24 8.45 -8.70
CA LEU A 37 -4.63 8.65 -7.39
C LEU A 37 -3.71 9.85 -7.45
N TRP A 38 -3.77 10.66 -6.41
CA TRP A 38 -3.00 11.88 -6.37
C TRP A 38 -1.53 11.58 -6.07
N ALA A 39 -0.67 12.17 -6.88
CA ALA A 39 0.77 12.09 -6.71
C ALA A 39 1.43 13.41 -7.12
N PRO A 40 2.50 13.84 -6.46
CA PRO A 40 3.28 14.97 -6.87
C PRO A 40 4.19 14.61 -8.05
N ILE A 41 4.31 15.52 -9.01
CA ILE A 41 5.35 15.52 -10.03
C ILE A 41 6.26 16.72 -9.80
N SER A 42 7.57 16.53 -9.86
CA SER A 42 8.50 17.66 -9.75
C SER A 42 8.58 18.41 -11.07
N LEU A 43 8.23 19.70 -11.04
CA LEU A 43 8.38 20.62 -12.18
C LEU A 43 9.78 21.22 -12.25
N ASN A 44 10.59 21.04 -11.21
CA ASN A 44 11.95 21.55 -11.12
C ASN A 44 12.88 20.48 -10.54
N PRO A 45 13.03 19.34 -11.25
CA PRO A 45 13.86 18.24 -10.76
C PRO A 45 15.35 18.62 -10.77
N ALA A 46 16.13 17.97 -9.91
CA ALA A 46 17.57 18.12 -9.90
C ALA A 46 18.20 17.16 -10.92
N ILE A 47 19.06 17.68 -11.78
CA ILE A 47 19.78 16.91 -12.79
C ILE A 47 20.84 16.07 -12.10
N TYR A 48 20.92 14.77 -12.43
CA TYR A 48 22.04 13.94 -12.01
C TYR A 48 23.26 14.20 -12.89
N MET A 49 24.35 14.66 -12.28
CA MET A 49 25.59 15.04 -12.95
C MET A 49 26.77 14.10 -12.62
N GLY A 50 26.49 12.90 -12.13
CA GLY A 50 27.52 11.93 -11.74
C GLY A 50 28.03 12.10 -10.31
N LEU A 51 28.90 11.19 -9.90
CA LEU A 51 29.52 11.15 -8.57
C LEU A 51 30.95 11.70 -8.54
N GLY A 52 31.52 12.06 -9.68
CA GLY A 52 32.85 12.70 -9.76
C GLY A 52 32.82 14.17 -9.36
N PRO A 53 33.97 14.81 -9.29
CA PRO A 53 34.09 16.24 -8.98
C PRO A 53 33.53 17.09 -10.11
N CYS A 54 32.92 18.22 -9.77
CA CYS A 54 32.43 19.21 -10.75
C CYS A 54 32.38 20.61 -10.15
N THR A 55 32.35 21.62 -11.04
CA THR A 55 32.06 23.00 -10.68
C THR A 55 30.66 23.33 -11.17
N LEU A 56 29.74 23.68 -10.25
CA LEU A 56 28.38 24.07 -10.58
C LEU A 56 28.28 25.56 -10.96
N ARG A 57 27.12 25.98 -11.48
CA ARG A 57 26.88 27.37 -11.93
C ARG A 57 26.94 28.41 -10.81
N ASN A 58 26.91 28.00 -9.53
CA ASN A 58 27.20 28.88 -8.38
C ASN A 58 28.69 29.19 -8.19
N GLY A 59 29.54 28.70 -9.08
CA GLY A 59 31.02 28.90 -9.01
C GLY A 59 31.72 28.00 -7.99
N VAL A 60 31.03 27.12 -7.27
CA VAL A 60 31.59 26.25 -6.26
C VAL A 60 31.99 24.91 -6.87
N THR A 61 33.20 24.44 -6.55
CA THR A 61 33.68 23.11 -6.91
C THR A 61 33.33 22.11 -5.80
N TYR A 62 32.63 21.04 -6.18
CA TYR A 62 32.22 19.95 -5.29
C TYR A 62 33.05 18.70 -5.58
N PRO A 63 33.53 17.98 -4.58
CA PRO A 63 34.25 16.72 -4.78
C PRO A 63 33.36 15.62 -5.30
N VAL A 64 32.05 15.69 -4.99
CA VAL A 64 31.00 14.83 -5.55
C VAL A 64 29.91 15.72 -6.12
N CYS A 65 29.65 15.59 -7.41
CA CYS A 65 28.75 16.50 -8.13
C CYS A 65 27.28 16.35 -7.72
N SER A 66 26.81 15.11 -7.57
CA SER A 66 25.40 14.84 -7.25
C SER A 66 25.24 14.41 -5.80
N THR A 67 25.00 15.38 -4.91
CA THR A 67 24.73 15.17 -3.48
C THR A 67 23.46 15.90 -3.04
N ASN A 68 22.92 15.52 -1.89
CA ASN A 68 21.78 16.24 -1.31
C ASN A 68 22.11 17.70 -0.95
N ALA A 69 23.35 17.96 -0.56
CA ALA A 69 23.80 19.30 -0.16
C ALA A 69 23.78 20.33 -1.29
N ASN A 70 23.93 19.88 -2.54
CA ASN A 70 23.96 20.76 -3.70
C ASN A 70 22.76 20.59 -4.65
N THR A 71 21.69 19.91 -4.20
CA THR A 71 20.50 19.61 -5.00
C THR A 71 19.90 20.86 -5.66
N ASN A 72 19.74 21.95 -4.93
CA ASN A 72 19.13 23.16 -5.46
C ASN A 72 19.93 23.79 -6.59
N PHE A 73 21.26 23.70 -6.53
CA PHE A 73 22.15 24.23 -7.58
C PHE A 73 22.16 23.35 -8.85
N ARG A 74 21.60 22.16 -8.81
CA ARG A 74 21.47 21.23 -9.95
C ARG A 74 20.06 21.19 -10.52
N ARG A 75 19.10 21.94 -9.95
CA ARG A 75 17.73 21.97 -10.46
C ARG A 75 17.66 22.61 -11.83
N GLU A 76 16.74 22.17 -12.67
CA GLU A 76 16.61 22.61 -14.06
C GLU A 76 16.49 24.12 -14.18
N LEU A 77 15.62 24.76 -13.40
CA LEU A 77 15.47 26.24 -13.45
C LEU A 77 16.76 26.95 -13.06
N TYR A 78 17.48 26.43 -12.06
CA TYR A 78 18.78 27.00 -11.69
C TYR A 78 19.82 26.85 -12.80
N GLN A 79 19.79 25.73 -13.53
CA GLN A 79 20.68 25.53 -14.68
C GLN A 79 20.32 26.45 -15.86
N GLN A 80 19.08 26.86 -15.99
CA GLN A 80 18.65 27.83 -17.02
C GLN A 80 18.99 29.26 -16.63
N ASN A 81 18.61 29.72 -15.44
CA ASN A 81 18.83 31.07 -14.94
C ASN A 81 19.22 31.07 -13.44
N PRO A 82 20.53 31.01 -13.10
CA PRO A 82 21.00 30.96 -11.73
C PRO A 82 20.58 32.18 -10.88
N THR A 83 20.45 33.35 -11.47
CA THR A 83 20.15 34.58 -10.74
C THR A 83 18.69 34.60 -10.28
N GLU A 84 17.77 34.33 -11.17
CA GLU A 84 16.33 34.38 -10.88
C GLU A 84 15.88 33.12 -10.10
N ALA A 85 16.45 31.97 -10.43
CA ALA A 85 16.11 30.72 -9.78
C ALA A 85 16.83 30.46 -8.45
N ALA A 86 17.70 31.36 -7.98
CA ALA A 86 18.43 31.21 -6.71
C ALA A 86 17.50 31.03 -5.49
N LEU A 87 16.31 31.60 -5.53
CA LEU A 87 15.31 31.53 -4.47
C LEU A 87 14.25 30.44 -4.71
N ILE A 88 14.32 29.74 -5.85
CA ILE A 88 13.38 28.68 -6.21
C ILE A 88 14.01 27.31 -5.88
N GLY A 89 13.46 26.63 -4.91
CA GLY A 89 13.83 25.26 -4.57
C GLY A 89 13.06 24.21 -5.37
N GLY A 90 12.54 23.20 -4.68
CA GLY A 90 11.58 22.25 -5.24
C GLY A 90 10.30 22.97 -5.67
N LEU A 91 9.79 22.57 -6.82
CA LEU A 91 8.49 23.00 -7.34
C LEU A 91 7.74 21.77 -7.76
N ASP A 92 6.68 21.42 -7.02
CA ASP A 92 5.92 20.20 -7.25
C ASP A 92 4.49 20.56 -7.67
N LEU A 93 3.98 19.79 -8.64
CA LEU A 93 2.60 19.84 -9.08
C LEU A 93 1.90 18.56 -8.64
N HIS A 94 0.81 18.69 -7.89
CA HIS A 94 -0.07 17.55 -7.62
C HIS A 94 -0.89 17.21 -8.85
N THR A 95 -0.88 15.94 -9.24
CA THR A 95 -1.60 15.39 -10.38
C THR A 95 -2.43 14.18 -9.99
N ASP A 96 -3.28 13.74 -10.88
CA ASP A 96 -4.16 12.57 -10.75
C ASP A 96 -3.74 11.41 -11.67
N VAL A 97 -2.45 11.21 -11.84
CA VAL A 97 -1.90 10.20 -12.77
C VAL A 97 -1.68 8.83 -12.13
N GLY A 98 -1.82 8.72 -10.80
CA GLY A 98 -1.55 7.48 -10.09
C GLY A 98 -2.65 6.44 -10.25
N TYR A 99 -2.25 5.17 -10.14
CA TYR A 99 -3.17 4.03 -10.14
C TYR A 99 -2.69 2.92 -9.19
N GLN A 100 -3.61 2.03 -8.80
CA GLN A 100 -3.31 0.80 -8.07
C GLN A 100 -4.25 -0.31 -8.49
N ASP A 101 -3.69 -1.51 -8.67
CA ASP A 101 -4.40 -2.75 -8.97
C ASP A 101 -4.21 -3.74 -7.82
N TYR A 102 -5.31 -4.21 -7.27
CA TYR A 102 -5.32 -5.26 -6.26
C TYR A 102 -6.00 -6.51 -6.79
N ARG A 103 -5.41 -7.68 -6.52
CA ARG A 103 -5.97 -9.00 -6.80
C ARG A 103 -5.72 -9.90 -5.60
N GLY A 104 -6.75 -10.65 -5.20
CA GLY A 104 -6.64 -11.55 -4.07
C GLY A 104 -7.52 -12.78 -4.21
N LEU A 105 -7.01 -13.91 -3.72
CA LEU A 105 -7.78 -15.14 -3.51
C LEU A 105 -7.86 -15.38 -2.00
N LYS A 106 -9.07 -15.34 -1.46
CA LYS A 106 -9.35 -15.64 -0.06
C LYS A 106 -10.01 -17.01 0.04
N LEU A 107 -9.41 -17.89 0.83
CA LEU A 107 -9.98 -19.17 1.22
C LEU A 107 -10.39 -19.08 2.68
N SER A 108 -11.59 -19.59 3.01
CA SER A 108 -12.06 -19.61 4.39
C SER A 108 -12.68 -20.96 4.71
N ALA A 109 -12.50 -21.40 5.95
CA ALA A 109 -13.14 -22.58 6.47
C ALA A 109 -13.66 -22.29 7.88
N GLN A 110 -14.90 -22.72 8.14
CA GLN A 110 -15.50 -22.68 9.46
C GLN A 110 -15.99 -24.06 9.86
N HIS A 111 -15.80 -24.38 11.12
CA HIS A 111 -16.30 -25.60 11.72
C HIS A 111 -17.09 -25.27 12.99
N ARG A 112 -18.28 -25.86 13.10
CA ARG A 112 -19.09 -25.82 14.32
C ARG A 112 -19.43 -27.25 14.70
N SER A 113 -18.89 -27.70 15.82
CA SER A 113 -19.19 -29.02 16.35
C SER A 113 -20.33 -28.95 17.37
N THR A 114 -21.12 -29.99 17.43
CA THR A 114 -22.10 -30.21 18.50
C THR A 114 -21.43 -30.49 19.86
N THR A 115 -20.13 -30.77 19.87
CA THR A 115 -19.33 -31.00 21.09
C THR A 115 -18.71 -29.71 21.65
N GLY A 116 -19.16 -28.55 21.18
CA GLY A 116 -18.74 -27.24 21.68
C GLY A 116 -17.49 -26.64 21.04
N VAL A 117 -16.81 -27.34 20.13
CA VAL A 117 -15.61 -26.83 19.44
C VAL A 117 -16.05 -25.98 18.23
N SER A 118 -15.51 -24.77 18.12
CA SER A 118 -15.65 -23.92 16.94
C SER A 118 -14.28 -23.55 16.39
N LEU A 119 -14.15 -23.59 15.08
CA LEU A 119 -12.95 -23.17 14.35
C LEU A 119 -13.37 -22.22 13.25
N ASN A 120 -12.62 -21.13 13.05
CA ASN A 120 -12.80 -20.24 11.94
C ASN A 120 -11.42 -19.80 11.44
N GLY A 121 -11.07 -20.21 10.24
CA GLY A 121 -9.80 -19.91 9.61
C GLY A 121 -9.99 -19.23 8.27
N SER A 122 -9.12 -18.31 7.94
CA SER A 122 -9.03 -17.75 6.59
C SER A 122 -7.58 -17.55 6.17
N TYR A 123 -7.35 -17.69 4.88
CA TYR A 123 -6.07 -17.41 4.26
C TYR A 123 -6.30 -16.62 2.98
N THR A 124 -5.56 -15.54 2.82
CA THR A 124 -5.61 -14.70 1.62
C THR A 124 -4.23 -14.68 0.98
N LEU A 125 -4.19 -14.99 -0.31
CA LEU A 125 -3.06 -14.77 -1.19
C LEU A 125 -3.41 -13.56 -2.06
N SER A 126 -2.64 -12.49 -1.96
CA SER A 126 -2.93 -11.25 -2.68
C SER A 126 -1.71 -10.55 -3.21
N GLU A 127 -1.92 -9.66 -4.14
CA GLU A 127 -0.93 -8.78 -4.74
C GLU A 127 -1.57 -7.42 -4.98
N CYS A 128 -0.86 -6.36 -4.61
CA CYS A 128 -1.18 -4.99 -4.95
C CYS A 128 -0.01 -4.38 -5.70
N LYS A 129 -0.26 -3.85 -6.90
CA LYS A 129 0.72 -3.12 -7.73
C LYS A 129 0.15 -1.81 -8.22
N GLY A 130 1.02 -0.83 -8.41
CA GLY A 130 0.64 0.47 -8.96
C GLY A 130 1.77 1.46 -8.87
N THR A 131 1.47 2.69 -9.17
CA THR A 131 2.40 3.79 -9.00
C THR A 131 2.50 4.19 -7.54
N PRO A 132 3.65 4.71 -7.08
CA PRO A 132 3.77 5.27 -5.73
C PRO A 132 2.71 6.34 -5.50
N THR A 133 1.95 6.20 -4.43
CA THR A 133 1.03 7.23 -3.97
C THR A 133 1.59 7.83 -2.70
N THR A 134 1.89 9.10 -2.74
CA THR A 134 2.29 9.80 -1.53
C THR A 134 1.06 10.38 -0.86
N ASN A 135 1.03 10.35 0.44
CA ASN A 135 0.03 11.12 1.17
C ASN A 135 0.15 12.58 0.72
N ALA A 136 -0.95 13.15 0.22
CA ALA A 136 -1.00 14.51 -0.32
C ALA A 136 -0.45 15.59 0.66
N PHE A 137 -0.22 15.24 1.91
CA PHE A 137 0.30 16.09 2.97
C PHE A 137 1.79 15.87 3.28
N ASN A 138 2.42 14.84 2.73
CA ASN A 138 3.86 14.62 2.94
C ASN A 138 4.68 15.26 1.82
N GLN A 139 5.01 16.53 2.00
CA GLN A 139 5.77 17.35 1.04
C GLN A 139 7.24 16.92 0.88
N THR A 140 7.68 15.87 1.56
CA THR A 140 9.07 15.42 1.49
C THR A 140 9.31 14.35 0.41
N SER A 141 8.26 13.85 -0.22
CA SER A 141 8.40 12.89 -1.30
C SER A 141 8.80 13.60 -2.59
N ALA A 142 9.82 13.09 -3.23
CA ALA A 142 10.42 13.68 -4.43
C ALA A 142 9.54 13.55 -5.71
N GLY A 143 8.31 13.04 -5.58
CA GLY A 143 7.47 12.74 -6.73
C GLY A 143 7.98 11.53 -7.52
N TYR A 144 7.55 11.42 -8.77
CA TYR A 144 8.04 10.38 -9.67
C TYR A 144 9.49 10.65 -10.10
N THR A 145 10.28 9.57 -10.22
CA THR A 145 11.66 9.62 -10.73
C THR A 145 11.71 10.19 -12.15
N ASN A 146 10.76 9.79 -12.98
CA ASN A 146 10.55 10.36 -14.31
C ASN A 146 9.12 10.93 -14.42
N PRO A 147 8.92 12.24 -14.33
CA PRO A 147 7.59 12.85 -14.46
C PRO A 147 6.90 12.60 -15.80
N ALA A 148 7.67 12.32 -16.86
CA ALA A 148 7.13 12.02 -18.19
C ALA A 148 6.67 10.57 -18.34
N ASP A 149 7.13 9.68 -17.47
CA ASP A 149 6.80 8.25 -17.48
C ASP A 149 6.70 7.72 -16.04
N PRO A 150 5.55 7.88 -15.38
CA PRO A 150 5.32 7.39 -14.01
C PRO A 150 5.43 5.87 -13.86
N GLU A 151 5.33 5.12 -14.95
CA GLU A 151 5.42 3.65 -14.94
C GLU A 151 6.81 3.14 -14.52
N VAL A 152 7.85 3.94 -14.68
CA VAL A 152 9.21 3.61 -14.21
C VAL A 152 9.25 3.34 -12.71
N ASP A 153 8.37 4.00 -11.95
CA ASP A 153 8.27 3.85 -10.50
C ASP A 153 7.17 2.85 -10.07
N ALA A 154 6.48 2.21 -11.01
CA ALA A 154 5.45 1.24 -10.68
C ALA A 154 6.03 0.02 -9.98
N GLY A 155 5.40 -0.38 -8.89
CA GLY A 155 5.86 -1.46 -8.04
C GLY A 155 4.77 -2.01 -7.13
N TYR A 156 5.17 -2.75 -6.10
CA TYR A 156 4.23 -3.20 -5.08
C TYR A 156 3.76 -2.00 -4.22
N CYS A 157 2.47 -1.99 -3.89
CA CYS A 157 1.91 -0.99 -2.99
C CYS A 157 2.54 -1.11 -1.60
N ASP A 158 2.66 0.01 -0.87
CA ASP A 158 3.19 0.02 0.50
C ASP A 158 2.40 -0.89 1.46
N GLN A 159 1.09 -1.03 1.22
CA GLN A 159 0.19 -1.89 1.99
C GLN A 159 0.14 -3.33 1.48
N ASP A 160 0.92 -3.71 0.45
CA ASP A 160 0.89 -5.08 -0.07
C ASP A 160 1.19 -6.12 1.01
N ARG A 161 0.34 -7.14 1.07
CA ARG A 161 0.48 -8.28 1.96
C ARG A 161 0.19 -9.55 1.18
N LYS A 162 1.26 -10.15 0.65
CA LYS A 162 1.15 -11.33 -0.20
C LYS A 162 0.46 -12.51 0.48
N HIS A 163 0.70 -12.67 1.78
CA HIS A 163 0.15 -13.76 2.57
C HIS A 163 -0.47 -13.21 3.84
N LEU A 164 -1.76 -13.45 4.04
CA LEU A 164 -2.48 -13.08 5.25
C LEU A 164 -3.29 -14.27 5.74
N GLY A 165 -2.96 -14.76 6.93
CA GLY A 165 -3.67 -15.87 7.57
C GLY A 165 -4.27 -15.45 8.91
N SER A 166 -5.45 -15.98 9.21
CA SER A 166 -6.06 -15.86 10.52
C SER A 166 -6.69 -17.19 10.94
N LEU A 167 -6.59 -17.52 12.21
CA LEU A 167 -7.22 -18.69 12.81
C LEU A 167 -7.79 -18.29 14.17
N ASN A 168 -9.09 -18.53 14.34
CA ASN A 168 -9.79 -18.37 15.60
C ASN A 168 -10.33 -19.73 16.04
N MET A 169 -10.12 -20.05 17.30
CA MET A 169 -10.61 -21.26 17.92
C MET A 169 -11.45 -20.89 19.14
N GLY A 170 -12.54 -21.58 19.34
CA GLY A 170 -13.36 -21.43 20.53
C GLY A 170 -13.80 -22.78 21.05
N TYR A 171 -13.95 -22.88 22.33
CA TYR A 171 -14.48 -24.06 23.00
C TYR A 171 -15.56 -23.66 24.00
N GLN A 172 -16.72 -24.31 23.90
CA GLN A 172 -17.80 -24.16 24.88
C GLN A 172 -17.85 -25.43 25.72
N THR A 173 -17.68 -25.29 27.04
CA THR A 173 -17.77 -26.43 27.96
C THR A 173 -19.18 -27.01 27.96
N PRO A 174 -19.30 -28.35 28.02
CA PRO A 174 -20.61 -29.02 28.09
C PRO A 174 -21.32 -28.71 29.40
N GLU A 175 -22.60 -29.08 29.46
CA GLU A 175 -23.33 -29.08 30.71
C GLU A 175 -22.98 -30.30 31.53
N PHE A 176 -22.44 -30.08 32.73
CA PHE A 176 -22.06 -31.16 33.63
C PHE A 176 -23.23 -31.59 34.53
N GLY A 177 -23.34 -32.91 34.82
CA GLY A 177 -24.45 -33.48 35.60
C GLY A 177 -24.38 -33.17 37.09
N ASN A 178 -23.18 -32.92 37.66
CA ASN A 178 -23.00 -32.60 39.08
C ASN A 178 -23.35 -31.14 39.37
N GLY A 179 -24.18 -30.88 40.38
CA GLY A 179 -24.70 -29.55 40.66
C GLY A 179 -23.63 -28.48 40.93
N VAL A 180 -22.57 -28.80 41.64
CA VAL A 180 -21.47 -27.84 41.90
C VAL A 180 -20.63 -27.63 40.65
N VAL A 181 -20.29 -28.68 39.91
CA VAL A 181 -19.53 -28.60 38.67
C VAL A 181 -20.36 -27.87 37.58
N ARG A 182 -21.66 -28.12 37.53
CA ARG A 182 -22.58 -27.44 36.66
C ARG A 182 -22.55 -25.92 36.89
N ALA A 183 -22.62 -25.49 38.14
CA ALA A 183 -22.62 -24.06 38.48
C ALA A 183 -21.28 -23.34 38.14
N LEU A 184 -20.15 -24.07 38.26
CA LEU A 184 -18.84 -23.47 38.14
C LEU A 184 -18.16 -23.67 36.77
N ALA A 185 -18.52 -24.72 36.02
CA ALA A 185 -17.77 -25.13 34.82
C ALA A 185 -18.63 -25.33 33.55
N SER A 186 -19.97 -25.30 33.66
CA SER A 186 -20.84 -25.48 32.47
C SER A 186 -21.01 -24.19 31.66
N ASN A 187 -21.13 -24.36 30.34
CA ASN A 187 -21.47 -23.28 29.39
C ASN A 187 -20.46 -22.12 29.31
N TRP A 188 -19.21 -22.33 29.75
CA TRP A 188 -18.15 -21.37 29.56
C TRP A 188 -17.72 -21.34 28.09
N ARG A 189 -17.49 -20.12 27.56
CA ARG A 189 -16.84 -19.91 26.26
C ARG A 189 -15.40 -19.44 26.50
N LEU A 190 -14.49 -20.18 25.92
CA LEU A 190 -13.04 -19.93 25.94
C LEU A 190 -12.58 -19.57 24.54
#